data_0482c118f91e2f911dec9ad81a70510c
#
_entry.id   0482c118f91e2f911dec9ad81a70510c
#
_cell.length_a   1.000
_cell.length_b   1.000
_cell.length_c   1.000
_cell.angle_alpha   90.00
_cell.angle_beta   90.00
_cell.angle_gamma   90.00
#
_symmetry.space_group_name_H-M   'P 1'
#
loop_
_entity.id
_entity.type
_entity.pdbx_description
1 polymer ?
#
loop_
_entity_poly.entity_id
_entity_poly.type
_entity_poly.pdbx_seq_one_letter_code
_entity_poly.pdbx_strand_id
1 'polypeptide(L)'
;SRFMIRSLQGQGAGDDLEGFLVYHMVEGRREFMAGLFHDDQFGPVIMFGLGGIFAEALSDVVFRIAPLDESHAYDMIDQIRAMALLGKFRGEQAVRTEQIMQTLLGLSRLGIEHREVKEVDVNPLLAGPDGRVTAVDALVILNDTPLKKSVRKPIDPAVSVSKRATLQNLPTV
;
A
#
# COMPACT_ATOMS: atom_id res chain seq x y z
N SER A 1 -31.91 -9.32 9.13
CA SER A 1 -32.26 -8.62 7.87
C SER A 1 -33.62 -7.92 7.93
N ARG A 2 -34.72 -8.59 8.33
CA ARG A 2 -36.06 -7.95 8.46
C ARG A 2 -36.09 -6.75 9.42
N PHE A 3 -35.31 -6.79 10.50
CA PHE A 3 -35.23 -5.71 11.49
C PHE A 3 -34.54 -4.46 10.90
N MET A 4 -33.43 -4.64 10.15
CA MET A 4 -32.73 -3.53 9.50
C MET A 4 -33.59 -2.87 8.42
N ILE A 5 -34.29 -3.64 7.61
CA ILE A 5 -35.19 -3.10 6.57
C ILE A 5 -36.30 -2.25 7.22
N ARG A 6 -36.94 -2.72 8.29
CA ARG A 6 -37.94 -1.94 9.02
C ARG A 6 -37.42 -0.65 9.62
N SER A 7 -36.18 -0.68 10.15
CA SER A 7 -35.54 0.53 10.72
C SER A 7 -35.28 1.60 9.65
N LEU A 8 -34.81 1.19 8.45
CA LEU A 8 -34.58 2.10 7.33
C LEU A 8 -35.86 2.65 6.71
N GLN A 9 -36.91 1.81 6.60
CA GLN A 9 -38.22 2.25 6.13
C GLN A 9 -38.86 3.28 7.05
N GLY A 10 -38.64 3.16 8.39
CA GLY A 10 -39.09 4.15 9.36
C GLY A 10 -38.38 5.51 9.29
N GLN A 11 -37.24 5.59 8.60
CA GLN A 11 -36.47 6.81 8.39
C GLN A 11 -36.64 7.41 6.96
N GLY A 12 -37.56 6.87 6.14
CA GLY A 12 -37.80 7.36 4.80
C GLY A 12 -36.76 6.96 3.74
N ALA A 13 -35.80 6.14 4.10
CA ALA A 13 -34.71 5.68 3.20
C ALA A 13 -35.02 4.33 2.52
N GLY A 14 -36.23 3.81 2.65
CA GLY A 14 -36.59 2.47 2.18
C GLY A 14 -36.63 2.33 0.65
N ASP A 15 -36.94 3.43 -0.06
CA ASP A 15 -37.08 3.41 -1.52
C ASP A 15 -35.73 3.53 -2.25
N ASP A 16 -34.67 4.00 -1.55
CA ASP A 16 -33.32 4.14 -2.08
C ASP A 16 -32.43 2.92 -1.77
N LEU A 17 -32.97 1.89 -1.12
CA LEU A 17 -32.22 0.71 -0.72
C LEU A 17 -32.09 -0.28 -1.87
N GLU A 18 -30.93 -0.33 -2.53
CA GLU A 18 -30.66 -1.28 -3.62
C GLU A 18 -30.37 -2.72 -3.11
N GLY A 19 -29.86 -2.86 -1.87
CA GLY A 19 -29.54 -4.17 -1.32
C GLY A 19 -28.72 -4.13 -0.03
N PHE A 20 -28.29 -5.30 0.40
CA PHE A 20 -27.39 -5.50 1.54
C PHE A 20 -26.13 -6.20 1.08
N LEU A 21 -25.00 -5.69 1.48
CA LEU A 21 -23.71 -6.32 1.29
C LEU A 21 -23.33 -7.06 2.59
N VAL A 22 -23.04 -8.36 2.47
CA VAL A 22 -22.68 -9.21 3.60
C VAL A 22 -21.23 -9.61 3.46
N TYR A 23 -20.41 -9.27 4.46
CA TYR A 23 -19.00 -9.58 4.51
C TYR A 23 -18.68 -10.64 5.55
N HIS A 24 -17.60 -11.37 5.30
CA HIS A 24 -16.95 -12.13 6.35
C HIS A 24 -16.29 -11.17 7.34
N MET A 25 -16.58 -11.31 8.64
CA MET A 25 -15.92 -10.54 9.69
C MET A 25 -14.48 -11.04 9.86
N VAL A 26 -13.52 -10.19 9.55
CA VAL A 26 -12.11 -10.48 9.76
C VAL A 26 -11.73 -10.07 11.19
N GLU A 27 -11.16 -11.01 11.94
CA GLU A 27 -10.64 -10.74 13.27
C GLU A 27 -9.18 -10.32 13.19
N GLY A 28 -8.81 -9.25 13.92
CA GLY A 28 -7.45 -8.76 14.02
C GLY A 28 -7.39 -7.48 14.82
N ARG A 29 -6.20 -7.17 15.35
CA ARG A 29 -5.97 -5.97 16.17
C ARG A 29 -4.79 -5.13 15.65
N ARG A 30 -3.98 -5.72 14.78
CA ARG A 30 -2.80 -5.07 14.21
C ARG A 30 -3.15 -4.61 12.81
N GLU A 31 -3.24 -3.32 12.65
CA GLU A 31 -3.65 -2.67 11.41
C GLU A 31 -2.43 -2.03 10.75
N PHE A 32 -2.25 -2.33 9.50
CA PHE A 32 -1.27 -1.71 8.62
C PHE A 32 -2.00 -1.04 7.46
N MET A 33 -1.28 -0.19 6.74
CA MET A 33 -1.76 0.41 5.50
C MET A 33 -0.70 0.30 4.42
N ALA A 34 -1.14 0.14 3.19
CA ALA A 34 -0.30 0.18 2.01
C ALA A 34 -0.97 0.99 0.92
N GLY A 35 -0.19 1.76 0.18
CA GLY A 35 -0.74 2.63 -0.83
C GLY A 35 0.18 2.82 -2.02
N LEU A 36 -0.40 3.35 -3.08
CA LEU A 36 0.25 3.81 -4.29
C LEU A 36 -0.29 5.20 -4.61
N PHE A 37 0.58 6.14 -4.94
CA PHE A 37 0.20 7.40 -5.56
C PHE A 37 1.24 7.79 -6.61
N HIS A 38 0.84 8.66 -7.54
CA HIS A 38 1.74 9.17 -8.55
C HIS A 38 2.23 10.57 -8.15
N ASP A 39 3.55 10.69 -8.00
CA ASP A 39 4.24 11.97 -7.85
C ASP A 39 4.63 12.51 -9.22
N ASP A 40 4.50 13.83 -9.41
CA ASP A 40 4.77 14.47 -10.72
C ASP A 40 6.23 14.37 -11.16
N GLN A 41 7.16 14.30 -10.20
CA GLN A 41 8.60 14.22 -10.47
C GLN A 41 9.11 12.78 -10.47
N PHE A 42 8.68 11.99 -9.49
CA PHE A 42 9.23 10.66 -9.23
C PHE A 42 8.42 9.53 -9.87
N GLY A 43 7.19 9.82 -10.30
CA GLY A 43 6.28 8.80 -10.82
C GLY A 43 5.61 8.01 -9.70
N PRO A 44 5.34 6.70 -9.88
CA PRO A 44 4.60 5.93 -8.88
C PRO A 44 5.43 5.72 -7.61
N VAL A 45 4.83 6.06 -6.48
CA VAL A 45 5.40 5.94 -5.12
C VAL A 45 4.56 4.96 -4.33
N ILE A 46 5.22 4.02 -3.67
CA ILE A 46 4.61 3.02 -2.81
C ILE A 46 4.77 3.46 -1.36
N MET A 47 3.69 3.33 -0.61
CA MET A 47 3.62 3.65 0.82
C MET A 47 3.33 2.39 1.62
N PHE A 48 3.96 2.26 2.78
CA PHE A 48 3.64 1.26 3.79
C PHE A 48 3.80 1.85 5.18
N GLY A 49 2.90 1.48 6.10
CA GLY A 49 2.99 1.96 7.48
C GLY A 49 1.96 1.35 8.40
N LEU A 50 1.91 1.88 9.64
CA LEU A 50 0.84 1.56 10.58
C LEU A 50 -0.49 2.12 10.09
N GLY A 51 -1.54 1.33 10.28
CA GLY A 51 -2.93 1.74 10.08
C GLY A 51 -3.64 2.09 11.38
N GLY A 52 -4.95 2.31 11.26
CA GLY A 52 -5.83 2.58 12.39
C GLY A 52 -5.54 3.90 13.11
N ILE A 53 -5.99 3.99 14.35
CA ILE A 53 -5.88 5.21 15.20
C ILE A 53 -4.43 5.63 15.49
N PHE A 54 -3.46 4.74 15.31
CA PHE A 54 -2.05 5.01 15.55
C PHE A 54 -1.34 5.65 14.35
N ALA A 55 -1.91 5.57 13.14
CA ALA A 55 -1.33 6.14 11.93
C ALA A 55 -1.09 7.65 12.06
N GLU A 56 -2.10 8.38 12.52
CA GLU A 56 -2.03 9.84 12.69
C GLU A 56 -1.09 10.25 13.83
N ALA A 57 -1.08 9.48 14.94
CA ALA A 57 -0.33 9.82 16.14
C ALA A 57 1.18 9.56 15.99
N LEU A 58 1.57 8.52 15.25
CA LEU A 58 2.96 8.07 15.15
C LEU A 58 3.64 8.46 13.84
N SER A 59 2.87 8.75 12.79
CA SER A 59 3.38 9.04 11.43
C SER A 59 4.44 8.02 10.99
N ASP A 60 4.17 6.74 11.30
CA ASP A 60 5.10 5.63 11.06
C ASP A 60 4.85 5.06 9.67
N VAL A 61 5.36 5.77 8.67
CA VAL A 61 5.14 5.49 7.25
C VAL A 61 6.46 5.55 6.49
N VAL A 62 6.65 4.61 5.59
CA VAL A 62 7.81 4.50 4.71
C VAL A 62 7.36 4.61 3.26
N PHE A 63 8.14 5.32 2.44
CA PHE A 63 7.88 5.52 1.02
C PHE A 63 9.03 4.98 0.18
N ARG A 64 8.71 4.45 -1.01
CA ARG A 64 9.69 4.04 -2.03
C ARG A 64 9.13 4.32 -3.43
N ILE A 65 10.01 4.72 -4.32
CA ILE A 65 9.68 4.92 -5.73
C ILE A 65 9.65 3.54 -6.42
N ALA A 66 8.59 3.29 -7.20
CA ALA A 66 8.51 2.08 -8.01
C ALA A 66 9.46 2.16 -9.23
N PRO A 67 9.95 1.03 -9.75
CA PRO A 67 9.58 -0.34 -9.39
C PRO A 67 10.26 -0.85 -8.12
N LEU A 68 9.52 -1.64 -7.33
CA LEU A 68 10.08 -2.38 -6.19
C LEU A 68 10.51 -3.78 -6.63
N ASP A 69 11.59 -4.26 -6.01
CA ASP A 69 11.93 -5.68 -5.90
C ASP A 69 11.66 -6.19 -4.47
N GLU A 70 11.91 -7.48 -4.23
CA GLU A 70 11.68 -8.10 -2.91
C GLU A 70 12.53 -7.45 -1.81
N SER A 71 13.79 -7.08 -2.11
CA SER A 71 14.67 -6.42 -1.15
C SER A 71 14.12 -5.07 -0.73
N HIS A 72 13.69 -4.25 -1.69
CA HIS A 72 13.05 -2.97 -1.41
C HIS A 72 11.78 -3.11 -0.56
N ALA A 73 10.96 -4.12 -0.85
CA ALA A 73 9.73 -4.35 -0.10
C ALA A 73 10.02 -4.82 1.34
N TYR A 74 11.01 -5.69 1.54
CA TYR A 74 11.47 -6.07 2.89
C TYR A 74 12.06 -4.89 3.65
N ASP A 75 12.90 -4.07 3.02
CA ASP A 75 13.45 -2.86 3.62
C ASP A 75 12.35 -1.89 4.09
N MET A 76 11.24 -1.77 3.34
CA MET A 76 10.11 -0.95 3.77
C MET A 76 9.46 -1.51 5.03
N ILE A 77 9.28 -2.83 5.09
CA ILE A 77 8.69 -3.51 6.25
C ILE A 77 9.58 -3.35 7.49
N ASP A 78 10.89 -3.47 7.32
CA ASP A 78 11.86 -3.38 8.42
C ASP A 78 12.08 -1.94 8.91
N GLN A 79 11.74 -0.94 8.12
CA GLN A 79 11.93 0.48 8.48
C GLN A 79 10.79 1.07 9.30
N ILE A 80 9.64 0.41 9.43
CA ILE A 80 8.60 0.91 10.33
C ILE A 80 9.08 0.84 11.77
N ARG A 81 8.85 1.89 12.55
CA ARG A 81 9.28 1.97 13.96
C ARG A 81 8.56 0.94 14.83
N ALA A 82 7.33 0.62 14.46
CA ALA A 82 6.49 -0.34 15.19
C ALA A 82 6.76 -1.80 14.81
N MET A 83 8.00 -2.17 14.48
CA MET A 83 8.41 -3.56 14.16
C MET A 83 7.96 -4.60 15.18
N ALA A 84 7.83 -4.22 16.45
CA ALA A 84 7.32 -5.11 17.50
C ALA A 84 5.92 -5.66 17.21
N LEU A 85 5.11 -4.93 16.44
CA LEU A 85 3.79 -5.38 16.01
C LEU A 85 3.83 -6.45 14.91
N LEU A 86 4.94 -6.58 14.19
CA LEU A 86 5.13 -7.64 13.19
C LEU A 86 5.47 -8.99 13.85
N GLY A 87 6.10 -8.97 15.03
CA GLY A 87 6.44 -10.16 15.79
C GLY A 87 5.24 -10.82 16.49
N LYS A 88 5.53 -11.82 17.33
CA LYS A 88 4.53 -12.38 18.25
C LYS A 88 4.14 -11.32 19.26
N PHE A 89 2.84 -11.04 19.37
CA PHE A 89 2.35 -9.99 20.22
C PHE A 89 1.05 -10.40 20.93
N ARG A 90 1.01 -10.28 22.26
CA ARG A 90 -0.18 -10.56 23.11
C ARG A 90 -0.88 -11.90 22.83
N GLY A 91 -0.10 -12.95 22.56
CA GLY A 91 -0.63 -14.29 22.28
C GLY A 91 -0.97 -14.53 20.80
N GLU A 92 -0.88 -13.53 19.94
CA GLU A 92 -1.05 -13.66 18.49
C GLU A 92 0.27 -14.10 17.82
N GLN A 93 0.17 -14.79 16.69
CA GLN A 93 1.33 -15.21 15.90
C GLN A 93 2.01 -14.02 15.23
N ALA A 94 3.27 -14.19 14.84
CA ALA A 94 3.96 -13.21 14.02
C ALA A 94 3.19 -12.97 12.72
N VAL A 95 3.19 -11.73 12.25
CA VAL A 95 2.58 -11.34 10.98
C VAL A 95 3.32 -12.03 9.83
N ARG A 96 2.61 -12.53 8.85
CA ARG A 96 3.19 -13.11 7.63
C ARG A 96 3.63 -11.97 6.72
N THR A 97 4.84 -11.50 6.96
CA THR A 97 5.44 -10.35 6.24
C THR A 97 5.54 -10.58 4.73
N GLU A 98 5.62 -11.84 4.29
CA GLU A 98 5.58 -12.23 2.88
C GLU A 98 4.28 -11.77 2.19
N GLN A 99 3.15 -11.75 2.91
CA GLN A 99 1.87 -11.28 2.37
C GLN A 99 1.85 -9.75 2.22
N ILE A 100 2.48 -9.03 3.16
CA ILE A 100 2.69 -7.59 3.04
C ILE A 100 3.60 -7.30 1.84
N MET A 101 4.73 -8.00 1.75
CA MET A 101 5.68 -7.88 0.63
C MET A 101 4.96 -8.07 -0.72
N GLN A 102 4.16 -9.13 -0.86
CA GLN A 102 3.40 -9.39 -2.09
C GLN A 102 2.42 -8.26 -2.41
N THR A 103 1.80 -7.66 -1.40
CA THR A 103 0.92 -6.49 -1.58
C THR A 103 1.71 -5.30 -2.12
N LEU A 104 2.87 -4.98 -1.53
CA LEU A 104 3.74 -3.87 -1.96
C LEU A 104 4.25 -4.06 -3.39
N LEU A 105 4.69 -5.29 -3.75
CA LEU A 105 5.11 -5.63 -5.11
C LEU A 105 3.93 -5.53 -6.10
N GLY A 106 2.73 -5.95 -5.68
CA GLY A 106 1.51 -5.82 -6.48
C GLY A 106 1.17 -4.36 -6.77
N LEU A 107 1.20 -3.48 -5.74
CA LEU A 107 0.98 -2.04 -5.90
C LEU A 107 2.05 -1.39 -6.79
N SER A 108 3.31 -1.79 -6.62
CA SER A 108 4.41 -1.30 -7.45
C SER A 108 4.21 -1.66 -8.93
N ARG A 109 3.82 -2.89 -9.21
CA ARG A 109 3.50 -3.34 -10.57
C ARG A 109 2.31 -2.57 -11.13
N LEU A 110 1.25 -2.44 -10.35
CA LEU A 110 0.05 -1.68 -10.73
C LEU A 110 0.39 -0.24 -11.15
N GLY A 111 1.21 0.46 -10.35
CA GLY A 111 1.63 1.82 -10.65
C GLY A 111 2.46 1.96 -11.93
N ILE A 112 3.23 0.95 -12.30
CA ILE A 112 4.03 0.94 -13.52
C ILE A 112 3.18 0.59 -14.75
N GLU A 113 2.31 -0.43 -14.63
CA GLU A 113 1.57 -1.00 -15.75
C GLU A 113 0.27 -0.22 -16.06
N HIS A 114 -0.35 0.40 -15.03
CA HIS A 114 -1.66 1.04 -15.10
C HIS A 114 -1.61 2.53 -14.76
N ARG A 115 -1.22 3.33 -15.74
CA ARG A 115 -1.10 4.79 -15.59
C ARG A 115 -2.43 5.51 -15.39
N GLU A 116 -3.54 4.86 -15.71
CA GLU A 116 -4.89 5.32 -15.42
C GLU A 116 -5.21 5.31 -13.93
N VAL A 117 -4.50 4.50 -13.14
CA VAL A 117 -4.62 4.48 -11.69
C VAL A 117 -3.82 5.65 -11.11
N LYS A 118 -4.51 6.60 -10.50
CA LYS A 118 -3.91 7.77 -9.86
C LYS A 118 -3.41 7.44 -8.46
N GLU A 119 -4.25 6.75 -7.69
CA GLU A 119 -4.02 6.46 -6.29
C GLU A 119 -4.69 5.15 -5.90
N VAL A 120 -4.05 4.41 -5.01
CA VAL A 120 -4.63 3.25 -4.33
C VAL A 120 -4.32 3.38 -2.85
N ASP A 121 -5.34 3.27 -2.01
CA ASP A 121 -5.22 3.15 -0.57
C ASP A 121 -5.81 1.81 -0.13
N VAL A 122 -4.98 0.97 0.49
CA VAL A 122 -5.39 -0.31 1.09
C VAL A 122 -5.29 -0.14 2.59
N ASN A 123 -6.43 0.13 3.23
CA ASN A 123 -6.50 0.51 4.64
C ASN A 123 -7.85 0.09 5.26
N PRO A 124 -7.85 -0.85 6.22
CA PRO A 124 -6.66 -1.50 6.76
C PRO A 124 -6.21 -2.78 6.03
N LEU A 125 -4.91 -3.05 6.13
CA LEU A 125 -4.36 -4.38 6.03
C LEU A 125 -4.36 -4.98 7.44
N LEU A 126 -5.29 -5.89 7.72
CA LEU A 126 -5.54 -6.41 9.05
C LEU A 126 -4.79 -7.72 9.26
N ALA A 127 -3.93 -7.79 10.28
CA ALA A 127 -3.29 -9.03 10.67
C ALA A 127 -4.11 -9.76 11.73
N GLY A 128 -4.52 -10.98 11.40
CA GLY A 128 -5.29 -11.85 12.27
C GLY A 128 -4.44 -12.52 13.36
N PRO A 129 -5.10 -13.22 14.31
CA PRO A 129 -4.42 -13.93 15.39
C PRO A 129 -3.43 -14.99 14.90
N ASP A 130 -3.66 -15.58 13.71
CA ASP A 130 -2.81 -16.56 13.03
C ASP A 130 -1.68 -15.93 12.21
N GLY A 131 -1.54 -14.60 12.28
CA GLY A 131 -0.56 -13.81 11.53
C GLY A 131 -0.92 -13.57 10.07
N ARG A 132 -2.04 -14.08 9.56
CA ARG A 132 -2.48 -13.85 8.18
C ARG A 132 -2.89 -12.40 7.99
N VAL A 133 -2.46 -11.81 6.88
CA VAL A 133 -2.81 -10.44 6.50
C VAL A 133 -3.95 -10.44 5.48
N THR A 134 -4.97 -9.64 5.73
CA THR A 134 -6.13 -9.49 4.86
C THR A 134 -6.38 -8.01 4.59
N ALA A 135 -6.51 -7.64 3.32
CA ALA A 135 -7.02 -6.33 2.94
C ALA A 135 -8.53 -6.30 3.22
N VAL A 136 -8.96 -5.39 4.09
CA VAL A 136 -10.37 -5.28 4.50
C VAL A 136 -11.10 -4.24 3.66
N ASP A 137 -10.38 -3.17 3.32
CA ASP A 137 -10.89 -2.12 2.46
C ASP A 137 -9.81 -1.63 1.49
N ALA A 138 -10.25 -1.17 0.32
CA ALA A 138 -9.36 -0.58 -0.67
C ALA A 138 -10.10 0.48 -1.49
N LEU A 139 -9.48 1.66 -1.60
CA LEU A 139 -9.93 2.74 -2.48
C LEU A 139 -8.99 2.83 -3.68
N VAL A 140 -9.58 2.93 -4.88
CA VAL A 140 -8.84 3.16 -6.12
C VAL A 140 -9.36 4.43 -6.78
N ILE A 141 -8.48 5.39 -7.03
CA ILE A 141 -8.79 6.62 -7.75
C ILE A 141 -8.16 6.55 -9.14
N LEU A 142 -8.95 6.79 -10.16
CA LEU A 142 -8.50 6.83 -11.53
C LEU A 142 -8.28 8.28 -11.99
N ASN A 143 -7.42 8.47 -12.98
CA ASN A 143 -7.26 9.76 -13.64
C ASN A 143 -8.48 10.04 -14.52
N ASP A 144 -9.06 11.23 -14.41
CA ASP A 144 -10.21 11.66 -15.21
C ASP A 144 -9.87 11.91 -16.70
N THR A 145 -8.59 12.04 -17.00
CA THR A 145 -8.12 12.31 -18.36
C THR A 145 -7.52 11.06 -18.98
N PRO A 146 -7.95 10.61 -20.16
CA PRO A 146 -7.29 9.52 -20.85
C PRO A 146 -5.84 9.89 -21.13
N LEU A 147 -4.90 9.23 -20.46
CA LEU A 147 -3.49 9.44 -20.64
C LEU A 147 -3.14 9.21 -22.13
N LYS A 148 -2.65 10.24 -22.82
CA LYS A 148 -2.05 10.05 -24.15
C LYS A 148 -0.99 8.96 -23.99
N LYS A 149 -1.13 7.88 -24.76
CA LYS A 149 -0.13 6.80 -24.82
C LYS A 149 1.24 7.39 -25.15
N SER A 150 2.03 7.71 -24.14
CA SER A 150 3.43 8.03 -24.35
C SER A 150 4.14 6.70 -24.60
N VAL A 151 4.44 6.43 -25.86
CA VAL A 151 5.32 5.33 -26.23
C VAL A 151 6.70 5.69 -25.67
N ARG A 152 7.02 5.20 -24.48
CA ARG A 152 8.41 5.19 -24.02
C ARG A 152 9.15 4.26 -24.98
N LYS A 153 10.12 4.82 -25.72
CA LYS A 153 11.10 3.97 -26.43
C LYS A 153 11.74 3.05 -25.38
N PRO A 154 11.91 1.75 -25.68
CA PRO A 154 12.67 0.87 -24.82
C PRO A 154 14.00 1.52 -24.49
N ILE A 155 14.37 1.55 -23.20
CA ILE A 155 15.71 1.97 -22.80
C ILE A 155 16.66 0.96 -23.43
N ASP A 156 17.54 1.43 -24.32
CA ASP A 156 18.54 0.61 -24.94
C ASP A 156 19.43 -0.01 -23.85
N PRO A 157 19.47 -1.33 -23.69
CA PRO A 157 20.29 -1.98 -22.66
C PRO A 157 21.79 -1.76 -22.86
N ALA A 158 22.22 -1.12 -23.94
CA ALA A 158 23.61 -0.80 -24.22
C ALA A 158 24.13 0.47 -23.56
N VAL A 159 23.32 1.26 -22.86
CA VAL A 159 23.80 2.35 -22.02
C VAL A 159 24.29 1.79 -20.69
N SER A 160 25.43 1.11 -20.75
CA SER A 160 26.24 0.78 -19.58
C SER A 160 26.73 2.06 -18.93
N VAL A 161 26.37 2.28 -17.67
CA VAL A 161 26.93 3.34 -16.83
C VAL A 161 28.40 3.03 -16.58
N SER A 162 29.29 3.42 -17.50
CA SER A 162 30.72 3.49 -17.27
C SER A 162 31.09 4.94 -16.98
N LYS A 163 30.96 5.35 -15.73
CA LYS A 163 31.82 6.40 -15.14
C LYS A 163 32.04 6.08 -13.66
N ARG A 164 33.06 5.28 -13.37
CA ARG A 164 33.77 5.37 -12.10
C ARG A 164 34.32 6.80 -12.00
N ALA A 165 33.76 7.62 -11.12
CA ALA A 165 34.42 8.85 -10.70
C ALA A 165 35.56 8.44 -9.77
N THR A 166 36.78 8.54 -10.27
CA THR A 166 38.00 8.43 -9.46
C THR A 166 38.07 9.70 -8.60
N LEU A 167 37.83 9.54 -7.30
CA LEU A 167 38.18 10.56 -6.31
C LEU A 167 39.69 10.59 -6.14
N GLN A 168 40.37 11.41 -6.93
CA GLN A 168 41.73 11.87 -6.65
C GLN A 168 41.70 13.39 -6.52
N ASN A 169 42.36 13.86 -5.41
CA ASN A 169 42.65 15.24 -5.05
C ASN A 169 41.62 15.96 -4.17
N LEU A 170 41.72 15.69 -2.87
CA LEU A 170 41.44 16.69 -1.83
C LEU A 170 42.79 17.16 -1.28
N PRO A 171 43.08 18.47 -1.27
CA PRO A 171 44.27 19.02 -0.62
C PRO A 171 44.08 18.96 0.90
N THR A 172 45.12 18.49 1.55
CA THR A 172 45.31 18.54 3.01
C THR A 172 45.54 20.01 3.46
N VAL A 173 44.72 20.47 4.40
CA VAL A 173 45.07 21.54 5.35
C VAL A 173 44.68 21.10 6.75
#